data_d375f6650e25796feb8833a8d18a51e4
#
_entry.id   d375f6650e25796feb8833a8d18a51e4
#
_cell.length_a   1.000
_cell.length_b   1.000
_cell.length_c   1.000
_cell.angle_alpha   90.00
_cell.angle_beta   90.00
_cell.angle_gamma   90.00
#
_symmetry.space_group_name_H-M   'P 1'
#
loop_
_entity.id
_entity.type
_entity.pdbx_description
1 polymer ?
#
loop_
_entity_poly.entity_id
_entity_poly.type
_entity_poly.pdbx_seq_one_letter_code
_entity_poly.pdbx_strand_id
1 'polypeptide(L)'
;MHGDSAQSKIIKDKNTSLIDLNDVLKNYTFWERKKKNGEIAIAINERMAYINLIKENIEISKIIKTLKKDNRIGIIAWKEGETNYVISPQSDKNFTFSPNGPYKDLYNQSWNLDGDYSILNLEIDNQGLIKYGDYPDALARLNGALHSHEGQFIIVDAKPHFEFIEKHSHNHAGGGAHGSLHKIDSLVPLIIAGTHEKPEYNRLVDIKKWIINLTK
;
A
#
# COMPACT_ATOMS: atom_id res chain seq x y z
N MET A 1 17.13 18.77 -1.75
CA MET A 1 17.09 17.86 -0.58
C MET A 1 15.72 17.24 -0.54
N HIS A 2 15.64 15.93 -0.40
CA HIS A 2 14.38 15.19 -0.30
C HIS A 2 14.23 14.67 1.13
N GLY A 3 13.02 14.71 1.69
CA GLY A 3 12.73 14.11 2.98
C GLY A 3 12.78 12.59 2.90
N ASP A 4 13.17 11.93 3.97
CA ASP A 4 13.28 10.48 4.04
C ASP A 4 11.89 9.83 4.07
N SER A 5 11.13 10.09 5.11
CA SER A 5 9.74 9.64 5.26
C SER A 5 8.90 10.64 6.04
N ALA A 6 7.62 10.70 5.73
CA ALA A 6 6.61 11.25 6.62
C ALA A 6 6.15 10.17 7.60
N GLN A 7 5.60 10.54 8.75
CA GLN A 7 5.23 9.59 9.80
C GLN A 7 3.83 9.87 10.32
N SER A 8 3.05 8.80 10.48
CA SER A 8 1.79 8.82 11.21
C SER A 8 2.05 8.61 12.70
N LYS A 9 1.45 9.44 13.55
CA LYS A 9 1.50 9.22 15.00
C LYS A 9 0.71 7.96 15.34
N ILE A 10 1.35 7.04 16.05
CA ILE A 10 0.72 5.79 16.54
C ILE A 10 0.12 6.03 17.93
N ILE A 11 -1.07 5.49 18.16
CA ILE A 11 -1.74 5.52 19.47
C ILE A 11 -0.84 4.88 20.53
N LYS A 12 -0.73 5.51 21.70
CA LYS A 12 0.16 5.03 22.77
C LYS A 12 -0.27 3.69 23.37
N ASP A 13 -1.58 3.43 23.44
CA ASP A 13 -2.10 2.14 23.92
C ASP A 13 -1.82 1.05 22.88
N LYS A 14 -0.91 0.16 23.20
CA LYS A 14 -0.49 -0.96 22.35
C LYS A 14 -1.61 -1.93 22.04
N ASN A 15 -2.52 -2.18 22.98
CA ASN A 15 -3.64 -3.10 22.76
C ASN A 15 -4.60 -2.58 21.69
N THR A 16 -4.71 -1.27 21.57
CA THR A 16 -5.55 -0.61 20.57
C THR A 16 -4.80 -0.43 19.24
N SER A 17 -3.55 0.04 19.29
CA SER A 17 -2.82 0.53 18.12
C SER A 17 -2.11 -0.55 17.31
N LEU A 18 -1.73 -1.65 17.94
CA LEU A 18 -0.93 -2.68 17.28
C LEU A 18 -1.82 -3.79 16.74
N ILE A 19 -1.63 -4.11 15.47
CA ILE A 19 -2.32 -5.19 14.75
C ILE A 19 -1.35 -6.37 14.65
N ASP A 20 -1.48 -7.35 15.54
CA ASP A 20 -0.66 -8.56 15.48
C ASP A 20 -1.18 -9.50 14.38
N LEU A 21 -0.46 -9.55 13.26
CA LEU A 21 -0.84 -10.39 12.13
C LEU A 21 -0.73 -11.89 12.43
N ASN A 22 0.07 -12.29 13.42
CA ASN A 22 0.09 -13.70 13.84
C ASN A 22 -1.22 -14.08 14.54
N ASP A 23 -1.77 -13.17 15.37
CA ASP A 23 -3.06 -13.40 16.02
C ASP A 23 -4.22 -13.35 15.02
N VAL A 24 -4.20 -12.36 14.10
CA VAL A 24 -5.24 -12.21 13.05
C VAL A 24 -5.30 -13.46 12.17
N LEU A 25 -4.13 -14.02 11.80
CA LEU A 25 -3.98 -15.14 10.87
C LEU A 25 -3.62 -16.46 11.59
N LYS A 26 -3.92 -16.62 12.87
CA LYS A 26 -3.54 -17.77 13.71
C LYS A 26 -4.01 -19.14 13.21
N ASN A 27 -4.96 -19.18 12.29
CA ASN A 27 -5.43 -20.43 11.67
C ASN A 27 -4.50 -20.95 10.58
N TYR A 28 -3.44 -20.21 10.24
CA TYR A 28 -2.45 -20.58 9.25
C TYR A 28 -1.11 -20.86 9.92
N THR A 29 -0.31 -21.76 9.33
CA THR A 29 1.06 -21.98 9.74
C THR A 29 1.98 -20.97 9.05
N PHE A 30 2.78 -20.27 9.86
CA PHE A 30 3.72 -19.28 9.35
C PHE A 30 5.01 -19.94 8.87
N TRP A 31 5.58 -19.37 7.79
CA TRP A 31 6.84 -19.85 7.24
C TRP A 31 7.98 -19.79 8.26
N GLU A 32 8.61 -20.93 8.51
CA GLU A 32 9.80 -21.03 9.34
C GLU A 32 11.03 -21.36 8.50
N ARG A 33 12.00 -20.44 8.47
CA ARG A 33 13.24 -20.60 7.69
C ARG A 33 14.00 -21.88 7.99
N LYS A 34 14.07 -22.29 9.27
CA LYS A 34 14.78 -23.50 9.70
C LYS A 34 14.11 -24.78 9.20
N LYS A 35 12.80 -24.82 9.23
CA LYS A 35 12.00 -25.97 8.79
C LYS A 35 11.70 -25.96 7.29
N LYS A 36 11.91 -24.83 6.61
CA LYS A 36 11.53 -24.60 5.22
C LYS A 36 10.07 -25.00 4.93
N ASN A 37 9.19 -24.72 5.87
CA ASN A 37 7.77 -25.08 5.81
C ASN A 37 6.90 -23.99 6.42
N GLY A 38 5.67 -23.85 5.90
CA GLY A 38 4.64 -22.93 6.31
C GLY A 38 3.63 -22.74 5.19
N GLU A 39 2.47 -22.22 5.52
CA GLU A 39 1.39 -21.94 4.57
C GLU A 39 1.51 -20.54 4.03
N ILE A 40 1.84 -19.59 4.91
CA ILE A 40 1.97 -18.17 4.59
C ILE A 40 3.28 -17.62 5.15
N ALA A 41 3.80 -16.56 4.52
CA ALA A 41 4.90 -15.77 5.05
C ALA A 41 4.49 -14.29 5.11
N ILE A 42 4.78 -13.64 6.25
CA ILE A 42 4.47 -12.24 6.47
C ILE A 42 5.77 -11.42 6.40
N ALA A 43 5.70 -10.30 5.70
CA ALA A 43 6.75 -9.28 5.71
C ALA A 43 6.13 -7.93 6.07
N ILE A 44 6.49 -7.41 7.23
CA ILE A 44 5.94 -6.15 7.77
C ILE A 44 6.91 -5.00 7.49
N ASN A 45 6.35 -3.88 7.09
CA ASN A 45 6.99 -2.59 7.07
C ASN A 45 6.10 -1.59 7.82
N GLU A 46 6.10 -1.69 9.15
CA GLU A 46 5.35 -0.85 10.08
C GLU A 46 3.85 -0.77 9.75
N ARG A 47 3.44 0.18 8.90
CA ARG A 47 2.03 0.43 8.60
C ARG A 47 1.52 -0.28 7.35
N MET A 48 2.36 -1.07 6.69
CA MET A 48 1.95 -1.99 5.63
C MET A 48 2.58 -3.37 5.83
N ALA A 49 1.97 -4.39 5.25
CA ALA A 49 2.53 -5.72 5.23
C ALA A 49 2.18 -6.48 3.94
N TYR A 50 3.08 -7.39 3.57
CA TYR A 50 2.84 -8.42 2.56
C TYR A 50 2.52 -9.75 3.26
N ILE A 51 1.47 -10.43 2.80
CA ILE A 51 1.10 -11.77 3.23
C ILE A 51 1.27 -12.68 2.01
N ASN A 52 2.39 -13.38 1.93
CA ASN A 52 2.71 -14.26 0.82
C ASN A 52 2.08 -15.64 1.04
N LEU A 53 1.39 -16.17 0.04
CA LEU A 53 0.83 -17.51 0.03
C LEU A 53 1.91 -18.48 -0.47
N ILE A 54 2.43 -19.34 0.43
CA ILE A 54 3.53 -20.24 0.11
C ILE A 54 3.01 -21.55 -0.51
N LYS A 55 1.84 -22.01 -0.08
CA LYS A 55 1.22 -23.22 -0.61
C LYS A 55 0.10 -22.89 -1.58
N GLU A 56 0.06 -23.56 -2.72
CA GLU A 56 -0.92 -23.35 -3.79
C GLU A 56 -2.38 -23.64 -3.39
N ASN A 57 -2.59 -24.49 -2.37
CA ASN A 57 -3.91 -24.84 -1.89
C ASN A 57 -4.53 -23.81 -0.92
N ILE A 58 -3.86 -22.71 -0.67
CA ILE A 58 -4.39 -21.63 0.18
C ILE A 58 -5.32 -20.74 -0.63
N GLU A 59 -6.58 -20.68 -0.21
CA GLU A 59 -7.56 -19.80 -0.82
C GLU A 59 -7.38 -18.36 -0.31
N ILE A 60 -6.99 -17.46 -1.20
CA ILE A 60 -6.80 -16.03 -0.92
C ILE A 60 -8.07 -15.40 -0.31
N SER A 61 -9.25 -15.81 -0.76
CA SER A 61 -10.57 -15.35 -0.27
C SER A 61 -10.77 -15.58 1.22
N LYS A 62 -10.25 -16.70 1.77
CA LYS A 62 -10.35 -17.00 3.20
C LYS A 62 -9.46 -16.09 4.05
N ILE A 63 -8.26 -15.76 3.56
CA ILE A 63 -7.38 -14.80 4.22
C ILE A 63 -8.04 -13.42 4.21
N ILE A 64 -8.52 -12.97 3.06
CA ILE A 64 -9.22 -11.69 2.90
C ILE A 64 -10.42 -11.59 3.86
N LYS A 65 -11.25 -12.63 3.94
CA LYS A 65 -12.39 -12.68 4.88
C LYS A 65 -11.96 -12.56 6.33
N THR A 66 -10.78 -13.06 6.67
CA THR A 66 -10.23 -12.94 8.03
C THR A 66 -9.73 -11.51 8.28
N LEU A 67 -8.98 -10.95 7.36
CA LEU A 67 -8.46 -9.57 7.45
C LEU A 67 -9.57 -8.52 7.51
N LYS A 68 -10.68 -8.72 6.79
CA LYS A 68 -11.86 -7.84 6.83
C LYS A 68 -12.50 -7.70 8.21
N LYS A 69 -12.22 -8.56 9.15
CA LYS A 69 -12.76 -8.47 10.52
C LYS A 69 -12.06 -7.43 11.39
N ASP A 70 -10.87 -7.00 10.99
CA ASP A 70 -10.13 -5.99 11.75
C ASP A 70 -10.32 -4.59 11.13
N ASN A 71 -11.11 -3.77 11.78
CA ASN A 71 -11.44 -2.42 11.34
C ASN A 71 -10.26 -1.43 11.39
N ARG A 72 -9.12 -1.82 11.93
CA ARG A 72 -7.87 -1.03 11.93
C ARG A 72 -7.13 -1.13 10.61
N ILE A 73 -7.42 -2.17 9.82
CA ILE A 73 -6.96 -2.30 8.44
C ILE A 73 -7.75 -1.31 7.58
N GLY A 74 -7.07 -0.55 6.75
CA GLY A 74 -7.67 0.42 5.83
C GLY A 74 -7.91 -0.18 4.45
N ILE A 75 -6.87 -0.79 3.89
CA ILE A 75 -6.86 -1.34 2.53
C ILE A 75 -6.35 -2.77 2.55
N ILE A 76 -6.96 -3.62 1.74
CA ILE A 76 -6.52 -4.97 1.41
C ILE A 76 -6.46 -5.04 -0.11
N ALA A 77 -5.29 -5.35 -0.68
CA ALA A 77 -5.09 -5.39 -2.13
C ALA A 77 -4.39 -6.69 -2.56
N TRP A 78 -4.78 -7.20 -3.72
CA TRP A 78 -4.15 -8.37 -4.37
C TRP A 78 -4.29 -8.24 -5.88
N LYS A 79 -3.67 -9.13 -6.64
CA LYS A 79 -3.84 -9.20 -8.10
C LYS A 79 -4.33 -10.56 -8.56
N GLU A 80 -5.03 -10.56 -9.69
CA GLU A 80 -5.36 -11.75 -10.48
C GLU A 80 -5.03 -11.42 -11.95
N GLY A 81 -4.00 -12.05 -12.49
CA GLY A 81 -3.44 -11.65 -13.78
C GLY A 81 -2.97 -10.20 -13.76
N GLU A 82 -3.42 -9.40 -14.72
CA GLU A 82 -3.10 -7.98 -14.84
C GLU A 82 -4.06 -7.07 -14.03
N THR A 83 -5.11 -7.61 -13.43
CA THR A 83 -6.11 -6.85 -12.69
C THR A 83 -5.74 -6.76 -11.22
N ASN A 84 -5.70 -5.55 -10.71
CA ASN A 84 -5.53 -5.26 -9.30
C ASN A 84 -6.89 -5.15 -8.62
N TYR A 85 -7.03 -5.78 -7.48
CA TYR A 85 -8.22 -5.77 -6.64
C TYR A 85 -7.94 -5.01 -5.36
N VAL A 86 -8.87 -4.19 -4.94
CA VAL A 86 -8.79 -3.40 -3.70
C VAL A 86 -10.12 -3.44 -2.97
N ILE A 87 -10.07 -3.71 -1.70
CA ILE A 87 -11.22 -3.63 -0.79
C ILE A 87 -10.84 -2.92 0.50
N SER A 88 -11.85 -2.50 1.23
CA SER A 88 -11.70 -1.97 2.59
C SER A 88 -12.58 -2.74 3.56
N PRO A 89 -12.13 -3.04 4.79
CA PRO A 89 -13.00 -3.59 5.84
C PRO A 89 -14.25 -2.75 6.14
N GLN A 90 -14.23 -1.46 5.81
CA GLN A 90 -15.32 -0.52 6.05
C GLN A 90 -16.36 -0.49 4.92
N SER A 91 -16.12 -1.23 3.84
CA SER A 91 -17.02 -1.26 2.69
C SER A 91 -17.31 -2.69 2.27
N ASP A 92 -18.56 -2.96 1.87
CA ASP A 92 -18.92 -4.23 1.23
C ASP A 92 -18.70 -4.22 -0.29
N LYS A 93 -18.27 -3.08 -0.81
CA LYS A 93 -17.94 -2.91 -2.22
C LYS A 93 -16.49 -3.29 -2.48
N ASN A 94 -16.18 -3.53 -3.73
CA ASN A 94 -14.85 -3.77 -4.25
C ASN A 94 -14.49 -2.71 -5.30
N PHE A 95 -13.21 -2.58 -5.56
CA PHE A 95 -12.65 -1.76 -6.61
C PHE A 95 -11.60 -2.57 -7.36
N THR A 96 -11.62 -2.49 -8.68
CA THR A 96 -10.59 -3.09 -9.52
C THR A 96 -10.01 -2.06 -10.48
N PHE A 97 -8.75 -2.23 -10.82
CA PHE A 97 -8.08 -1.37 -11.79
C PHE A 97 -6.94 -2.10 -12.50
N SER A 98 -6.62 -1.62 -13.69
CA SER A 98 -5.45 -2.08 -14.47
C SER A 98 -4.90 -0.94 -15.33
N PRO A 99 -3.62 -1.00 -15.76
CA PRO A 99 -3.05 -0.03 -16.69
C PRO A 99 -3.75 -0.02 -18.06
N ASN A 100 -3.45 1.02 -18.85
CA ASN A 100 -3.84 1.16 -20.26
C ASN A 100 -5.35 1.32 -20.52
N GLY A 101 -6.06 1.98 -19.61
CA GLY A 101 -7.49 2.26 -19.76
C GLY A 101 -7.81 3.68 -20.26
N PRO A 102 -9.11 4.03 -20.28
CA PRO A 102 -9.57 5.31 -20.80
C PRO A 102 -9.41 6.49 -19.85
N TYR A 103 -9.26 6.23 -18.54
CA TYR A 103 -9.12 7.28 -17.53
C TYR A 103 -7.65 7.67 -17.39
N LYS A 104 -7.38 8.98 -17.29
CA LYS A 104 -6.03 9.49 -17.07
C LYS A 104 -5.90 10.10 -15.69
N ASP A 105 -4.75 9.97 -15.08
CA ASP A 105 -4.42 10.70 -13.86
C ASP A 105 -3.57 11.96 -14.14
N LEU A 106 -3.29 12.72 -13.09
CA LEU A 106 -2.52 13.95 -13.17
C LEU A 106 -1.05 13.74 -13.59
N TYR A 107 -0.59 12.48 -13.64
CA TYR A 107 0.75 12.08 -14.10
C TYR A 107 0.73 11.52 -15.53
N ASN A 108 -0.40 11.70 -16.25
CA ASN A 108 -0.63 11.21 -17.60
C ASN A 108 -0.56 9.68 -17.73
N GLN A 109 -0.74 8.94 -16.64
CA GLN A 109 -0.88 7.49 -16.63
C GLN A 109 -2.33 7.12 -16.98
N SER A 110 -2.52 6.00 -17.67
CA SER A 110 -3.84 5.57 -18.16
C SER A 110 -4.32 4.34 -17.41
N TRP A 111 -5.58 4.32 -16.98
CA TRP A 111 -6.16 3.31 -16.10
C TRP A 111 -7.53 2.84 -16.57
N ASN A 112 -7.78 1.54 -16.48
CA ASN A 112 -9.13 0.96 -16.41
C ASN A 112 -9.56 0.97 -14.94
N LEU A 113 -10.78 1.37 -14.68
CA LEU A 113 -11.36 1.42 -13.34
C LEU A 113 -12.73 0.76 -13.36
N ASP A 114 -13.02 -0.11 -12.40
CA ASP A 114 -14.34 -0.72 -12.22
C ASP A 114 -14.66 -0.87 -10.73
N GLY A 115 -15.93 -0.66 -10.36
CA GLY A 115 -16.39 -0.69 -8.98
C GLY A 115 -16.26 0.63 -8.23
N ASP A 116 -16.05 0.56 -6.91
CA ASP A 116 -16.08 1.72 -6.01
C ASP A 116 -14.67 2.29 -5.78
N TYR A 117 -14.26 3.20 -6.64
CA TYR A 117 -12.96 3.86 -6.54
C TYR A 117 -12.83 4.82 -5.33
N SER A 118 -13.94 5.10 -4.61
CA SER A 118 -13.88 5.86 -3.35
C SER A 118 -13.12 5.12 -2.25
N ILE A 119 -12.92 3.80 -2.35
CA ILE A 119 -12.08 2.99 -1.47
C ILE A 119 -10.64 3.52 -1.41
N LEU A 120 -10.13 4.04 -2.53
CA LEU A 120 -8.84 4.71 -2.62
C LEU A 120 -8.96 6.24 -2.57
N ASN A 121 -10.13 6.76 -2.15
CA ASN A 121 -10.39 8.20 -2.10
C ASN A 121 -10.08 8.91 -3.44
N LEU A 122 -10.44 8.25 -4.55
CA LEU A 122 -10.30 8.82 -5.88
C LEU A 122 -11.56 9.59 -6.26
N GLU A 123 -11.38 10.63 -7.04
CA GLU A 123 -12.43 11.36 -7.73
C GLU A 123 -12.16 11.36 -9.22
N ILE A 124 -13.19 11.30 -10.04
CA ILE A 124 -13.09 11.38 -11.50
C ILE A 124 -13.92 12.59 -11.94
N ASP A 125 -13.26 13.55 -12.62
CA ASP A 125 -13.96 14.70 -13.12
C ASP A 125 -14.70 14.42 -14.46
N ASN A 126 -15.46 15.41 -14.93
CA ASN A 126 -16.26 15.29 -16.16
C ASN A 126 -15.43 15.05 -17.44
N GLN A 127 -14.12 15.21 -17.38
CA GLN A 127 -13.18 14.97 -18.48
C GLN A 127 -12.50 13.59 -18.38
N GLY A 128 -12.83 12.81 -17.34
CA GLY A 128 -12.21 11.50 -17.09
C GLY A 128 -10.85 11.61 -16.41
N LEU A 129 -10.51 12.76 -15.82
CA LEU A 129 -9.27 12.94 -15.08
C LEU A 129 -9.42 12.43 -13.65
N ILE A 130 -8.53 11.50 -13.27
CA ILE A 130 -8.45 10.95 -11.92
C ILE A 130 -7.72 11.92 -11.00
N LYS A 131 -8.34 12.25 -9.88
CA LYS A 131 -7.76 13.01 -8.77
C LYS A 131 -7.54 12.11 -7.57
N TYR A 132 -6.34 12.16 -7.02
CA TYR A 132 -5.98 11.42 -5.81
C TYR A 132 -6.28 12.26 -4.57
N GLY A 133 -6.92 11.66 -3.57
CA GLY A 133 -7.20 12.29 -2.28
C GLY A 133 -6.19 11.90 -1.21
N ASP A 134 -6.59 11.01 -0.28
CA ASP A 134 -5.75 10.60 0.85
C ASP A 134 -4.63 9.63 0.48
N TYR A 135 -4.68 9.04 -0.73
CA TYR A 135 -3.70 8.05 -1.21
C TYR A 135 -3.02 8.55 -2.50
N PRO A 136 -1.98 9.39 -2.39
CA PRO A 136 -1.30 9.98 -3.54
C PRO A 136 -0.71 8.91 -4.47
N ASP A 137 -0.97 9.03 -5.78
CA ASP A 137 -0.47 8.10 -6.80
C ASP A 137 -0.80 6.62 -6.51
N ALA A 138 -1.95 6.37 -5.87
CA ALA A 138 -2.32 5.06 -5.33
C ALA A 138 -2.33 3.96 -6.40
N LEU A 139 -2.83 4.26 -7.60
CA LEU A 139 -2.93 3.27 -8.67
C LEU A 139 -1.56 2.78 -9.13
N ALA A 140 -0.63 3.70 -9.42
CA ALA A 140 0.71 3.33 -9.83
C ALA A 140 1.51 2.64 -8.71
N ARG A 141 1.35 3.11 -7.48
CA ARG A 141 2.05 2.54 -6.32
C ARG A 141 1.57 1.12 -6.02
N LEU A 142 0.26 0.88 -5.99
CA LEU A 142 -0.31 -0.46 -5.80
C LEU A 142 0.00 -1.38 -6.98
N ASN A 143 -0.16 -0.90 -8.22
CA ASN A 143 0.20 -1.68 -9.39
C ASN A 143 1.68 -2.10 -9.35
N GLY A 144 2.58 -1.14 -9.10
CA GLY A 144 4.00 -1.44 -8.97
C GLY A 144 4.31 -2.44 -7.86
N ALA A 145 3.69 -2.30 -6.69
CA ALA A 145 3.88 -3.20 -5.56
C ALA A 145 3.34 -4.61 -5.87
N LEU A 146 2.13 -4.73 -6.44
CA LEU A 146 1.48 -6.01 -6.75
C LEU A 146 2.14 -6.75 -7.91
N HIS A 147 2.84 -6.05 -8.82
CA HIS A 147 3.55 -6.66 -9.95
C HIS A 147 5.08 -6.73 -9.77
N SER A 148 5.61 -6.36 -8.59
CA SER A 148 7.06 -6.36 -8.32
C SER A 148 7.61 -7.74 -7.95
N HIS A 149 6.76 -8.69 -7.56
CA HIS A 149 7.15 -10.01 -7.11
C HIS A 149 6.33 -11.11 -7.80
N GLU A 150 6.92 -12.28 -7.92
CA GLU A 150 6.23 -13.51 -8.35
C GLU A 150 5.43 -14.12 -7.19
N GLY A 151 4.49 -15.02 -7.55
CA GLY A 151 3.63 -15.73 -6.60
C GLY A 151 2.36 -14.97 -6.24
N GLN A 152 1.58 -15.57 -5.34
CA GLN A 152 0.36 -14.97 -4.81
C GLN A 152 0.63 -14.32 -3.47
N PHE A 153 0.19 -13.10 -3.31
CA PHE A 153 0.29 -12.38 -2.04
C PHE A 153 -0.80 -11.32 -1.92
N ILE A 154 -1.02 -10.90 -0.69
CA ILE A 154 -1.93 -9.83 -0.31
C ILE A 154 -1.10 -8.70 0.29
N ILE A 155 -1.40 -7.47 -0.09
CA ILE A 155 -0.90 -6.27 0.59
C ILE A 155 -1.99 -5.79 1.53
N VAL A 156 -1.62 -5.48 2.76
CA VAL A 156 -2.48 -4.81 3.74
C VAL A 156 -1.87 -3.49 4.16
N ASP A 157 -2.71 -2.48 4.29
CA ASP A 157 -2.33 -1.13 4.70
C ASP A 157 -3.15 -0.74 5.94
N ALA A 158 -2.49 -0.29 7.00
CA ALA A 158 -3.15 0.11 8.24
C ALA A 158 -3.70 1.54 8.14
N LYS A 159 -4.86 1.78 8.73
CA LYS A 159 -5.38 3.14 8.89
C LYS A 159 -4.38 4.02 9.66
N PRO A 160 -4.42 5.36 9.48
CA PRO A 160 -3.66 6.25 10.35
C PRO A 160 -3.82 5.89 11.83
N HIS A 161 -2.72 5.99 12.57
CA HIS A 161 -2.61 5.70 14.00
C HIS A 161 -2.50 4.23 14.40
N PHE A 162 -2.56 3.29 13.44
CA PHE A 162 -2.37 1.85 13.66
C PHE A 162 -1.12 1.35 12.95
N GLU A 163 -0.54 0.28 13.48
CA GLU A 163 0.70 -0.33 13.02
C GLU A 163 0.59 -1.86 13.06
N PHE A 164 1.12 -2.53 12.04
CA PHE A 164 1.24 -3.98 12.05
C PHE A 164 2.46 -4.42 12.84
N ILE A 165 2.31 -5.51 13.56
CA ILE A 165 3.42 -6.20 14.23
C ILE A 165 3.37 -7.70 13.96
N GLU A 166 4.52 -8.33 14.12
CA GLU A 166 4.70 -9.78 14.25
C GLU A 166 5.56 -10.08 15.47
N LYS A 167 5.72 -11.34 15.80
CA LYS A 167 6.38 -11.84 17.03
C LYS A 167 7.73 -11.17 17.36
N HIS A 168 8.47 -10.72 16.36
CA HIS A 168 9.83 -10.16 16.52
C HIS A 168 9.99 -8.73 15.99
N SER A 169 8.90 -8.09 15.55
CA SER A 169 8.96 -6.70 15.08
C SER A 169 9.08 -5.72 16.25
N HIS A 170 9.82 -4.64 16.03
CA HIS A 170 9.73 -3.46 16.88
C HIS A 170 8.38 -2.77 16.68
N ASN A 171 7.96 -1.93 17.60
CA ASN A 171 6.74 -1.14 17.48
C ASN A 171 6.97 0.30 17.92
N HIS A 172 6.11 1.18 17.41
CA HIS A 172 6.23 2.63 17.59
C HIS A 172 5.05 3.22 18.38
N ALA A 173 4.42 2.42 19.27
CA ALA A 173 3.29 2.89 20.08
C ALA A 173 3.65 4.16 20.86
N GLY A 174 2.91 5.24 20.61
CA GLY A 174 3.17 6.59 21.16
C GLY A 174 4.20 7.41 20.40
N GLY A 175 4.89 6.82 19.40
CA GLY A 175 5.82 7.46 18.49
C GLY A 175 5.23 7.67 17.09
N GLY A 176 6.10 7.69 16.08
CA GLY A 176 5.73 7.79 14.67
C GLY A 176 6.12 6.52 13.91
N ALA A 177 5.26 6.08 12.99
CA ALA A 177 5.48 4.99 12.07
C ALA A 177 5.14 5.41 10.64
N HIS A 178 5.64 4.68 9.64
CA HIS A 178 5.50 4.99 8.22
C HIS A 178 5.22 3.73 7.39
N GLY A 179 5.34 3.84 6.06
CA GLY A 179 5.24 2.72 5.13
C GLY A 179 3.87 2.54 4.49
N SER A 180 2.83 3.24 4.97
CA SER A 180 1.48 3.19 4.41
C SER A 180 1.37 3.91 3.07
N LEU A 181 0.32 3.57 2.33
CA LEU A 181 -0.07 4.26 1.10
C LEU A 181 -0.61 5.67 1.36
N HIS A 182 -1.07 5.96 2.59
CA HIS A 182 -1.73 7.20 2.97
C HIS A 182 -0.80 8.42 2.87
N LYS A 183 -1.35 9.59 2.50
CA LYS A 183 -0.60 10.84 2.33
C LYS A 183 0.23 11.25 3.54
N ILE A 184 -0.23 10.90 4.74
CA ILE A 184 0.46 11.24 6.00
C ILE A 184 1.82 10.58 6.11
N ASP A 185 2.05 9.46 5.42
CA ASP A 185 3.32 8.74 5.37
C ASP A 185 4.10 8.99 4.07
N SER A 186 3.41 9.49 3.05
CA SER A 186 3.92 9.52 1.66
C SER A 186 4.39 10.90 1.22
N LEU A 187 3.81 11.98 1.79
CA LEU A 187 4.13 13.33 1.38
C LEU A 187 5.30 13.86 2.20
N VAL A 188 6.41 14.10 1.51
CA VAL A 188 7.65 14.65 2.09
C VAL A 188 8.06 15.91 1.34
N PRO A 189 8.77 16.86 1.98
CA PRO A 189 9.22 18.06 1.30
C PRO A 189 10.27 17.74 0.24
N LEU A 190 10.17 18.39 -0.93
CA LEU A 190 11.19 18.43 -1.97
C LEU A 190 11.76 19.84 -2.03
N ILE A 191 13.03 20.00 -1.65
CA ILE A 191 13.75 21.27 -1.66
C ILE A 191 14.80 21.22 -2.78
N ILE A 192 14.69 22.14 -3.73
CA ILE A 192 15.61 22.29 -4.86
C ILE A 192 16.41 23.58 -4.67
N ALA A 193 17.73 23.51 -4.77
CA ALA A 193 18.62 24.65 -4.69
C ALA A 193 19.72 24.55 -5.77
N GLY A 194 20.22 25.69 -6.25
CA GLY A 194 21.30 25.75 -7.24
C GLY A 194 20.84 25.63 -8.71
N THR A 195 19.53 25.54 -8.96
CA THR A 195 18.96 25.54 -10.30
C THR A 195 17.59 26.18 -10.31
N HIS A 196 17.17 26.71 -11.46
CA HIS A 196 15.80 27.16 -11.71
C HIS A 196 14.93 26.07 -12.35
N GLU A 197 15.55 24.97 -12.76
CA GLU A 197 14.85 23.82 -13.35
C GLU A 197 14.01 23.10 -12.30
N LYS A 198 12.87 22.58 -12.74
CA LYS A 198 11.93 21.81 -11.88
C LYS A 198 11.64 20.48 -12.55
N PRO A 199 11.41 19.40 -11.77
CA PRO A 199 10.87 18.15 -12.31
C PRO A 199 9.45 18.39 -12.84
N GLU A 200 9.06 17.64 -13.87
CA GLU A 200 7.72 17.68 -14.43
C GLU A 200 6.65 17.33 -13.36
N TYR A 201 6.96 16.31 -12.57
CA TYR A 201 6.13 15.90 -11.42
C TYR A 201 7.01 15.72 -10.18
N ASN A 202 6.40 15.89 -9.00
CA ASN A 202 7.11 15.83 -7.70
C ASN A 202 7.18 14.41 -7.11
N ARG A 203 6.98 13.36 -7.92
CA ARG A 203 7.13 11.98 -7.47
C ARG A 203 8.59 11.57 -7.51
N LEU A 204 9.00 10.71 -6.57
CA LEU A 204 10.36 10.21 -6.50
C LEU A 204 10.81 9.51 -7.80
N VAL A 205 9.89 8.81 -8.48
CA VAL A 205 10.18 8.13 -9.76
C VAL A 205 10.53 9.11 -10.90
N ASP A 206 10.01 10.33 -10.88
CA ASP A 206 10.24 11.35 -11.90
C ASP A 206 11.55 12.13 -11.67
N ILE A 207 11.99 12.22 -10.41
CA ILE A 207 13.20 12.97 -10.02
C ILE A 207 14.47 12.37 -10.66
N LYS A 208 14.54 11.05 -10.81
CA LYS A 208 15.70 10.38 -11.43
C LYS A 208 16.00 10.94 -12.84
N LYS A 209 14.98 11.01 -13.70
CA LYS A 209 15.14 11.51 -15.08
C LYS A 209 15.53 12.99 -15.08
N TRP A 210 14.92 13.77 -14.23
CA TRP A 210 15.20 15.19 -14.08
C TRP A 210 16.66 15.44 -13.65
N ILE A 211 17.17 14.74 -12.63
CA ILE A 211 18.57 14.85 -12.18
C ILE A 211 19.54 14.48 -13.30
N ILE A 212 19.28 13.39 -14.04
CA ILE A 212 20.13 12.99 -15.16
C ILE A 212 20.18 14.07 -16.25
N ASN A 213 19.09 14.78 -16.48
CA ASN A 213 19.05 15.86 -17.47
C ASN A 213 19.80 17.11 -17.01
N LEU A 214 19.84 17.41 -15.71
CA LEU A 214 20.62 18.52 -15.16
C LEU A 214 22.14 18.32 -15.25
N THR A 215 22.59 17.08 -15.41
CA THR A 215 24.03 16.74 -15.43
C THR A 215 24.59 16.54 -16.85
N LYS A 216 23.77 16.76 -17.88
CA LYS A 216 24.18 16.77 -19.31
C LYS A 216 24.50 18.18 -19.76
#